data_c1fe3bebe190b25e3d2b10dda04c8042
#
_entry.id   c1fe3bebe190b25e3d2b10dda04c8042
#
_cell.length_a   1.000
_cell.length_b   1.000
_cell.length_c   1.000
_cell.angle_alpha   90.00
_cell.angle_beta   90.00
_cell.angle_gamma   90.00
#
_symmetry.space_group_name_H-M   'P 1'
#
loop_
_entity.id
_entity.type
_entity.pdbx_description
1 polymer ?
#
loop_
_entity_poly.entity_id
_entity_poly.type
_entity_poly.pdbx_seq_one_letter_code
_entity_poly.pdbx_strand_id
1 'polypeptide(L)'
;MRIGITCYPTYGGSGAMATELGIALAARGHEVHFVTYAQPFRLPALLPRVFFHEVDVGRYPLFEYPPYDLALAVRMHEVVRSAKLDVLHCHYAIPHATSAWIAREMLRESGDDVALVTTLHGTDITIVGQDPSYWA
;
A
#
# COMPACT_ATOMS: atom_id res chain seq x y z
N MET A 1 0.43 12.76 12.38
CA MET A 1 0.78 12.44 10.99
C MET A 1 -0.38 11.67 10.36
N ARG A 2 -0.53 11.80 9.06
CA ARG A 2 -1.44 11.01 8.22
C ARG A 2 -0.61 9.99 7.44
N ILE A 3 -0.86 8.72 7.68
CA ILE A 3 0.00 7.61 7.27
C ILE A 3 -0.80 6.67 6.37
N GLY A 4 -0.38 6.50 5.12
CA GLY A 4 -0.87 5.46 4.24
C GLY A 4 -0.11 4.17 4.48
N ILE A 5 -0.82 3.04 4.60
CA ILE A 5 -0.23 1.72 4.71
C ILE A 5 -0.77 0.84 3.58
N THR A 6 0.13 0.17 2.86
CA THR A 6 -0.24 -0.86 1.90
C THR A 6 0.44 -2.18 2.24
N CYS A 7 -0.29 -3.27 2.08
CA CYS A 7 0.16 -4.62 2.40
C CYS A 7 -0.70 -5.67 1.69
N TYR A 8 -0.31 -6.93 1.78
CA TYR A 8 -1.22 -8.03 1.46
C TYR A 8 -2.29 -8.14 2.56
N PRO A 9 -3.58 -7.97 2.23
CA PRO A 9 -4.67 -8.00 3.23
C PRO A 9 -5.02 -9.42 3.71
N THR A 10 -4.40 -10.44 3.11
CA THR A 10 -4.66 -11.86 3.35
C THR A 10 -3.98 -12.39 4.62
N TYR A 11 -4.33 -13.64 4.99
CA TYR A 11 -3.68 -14.35 6.09
C TYR A 11 -2.19 -14.57 5.79
N GLY A 12 -1.34 -13.86 6.49
CA GLY A 12 0.11 -13.94 6.32
C GLY A 12 0.85 -12.99 7.26
N GLY A 13 2.14 -13.23 7.46
CA GLY A 13 2.96 -12.47 8.40
C GLY A 13 3.04 -10.99 8.07
N SER A 14 3.26 -10.65 6.79
CA SER A 14 3.38 -9.25 6.36
C SER A 14 2.09 -8.46 6.55
N GLY A 15 0.93 -9.05 6.20
CA GLY A 15 -0.38 -8.41 6.39
C GLY A 15 -0.73 -8.23 7.87
N ALA A 16 -0.44 -9.25 8.71
CA ALA A 16 -0.63 -9.16 10.14
C ALA A 16 0.22 -8.04 10.77
N MET A 17 1.51 -7.99 10.43
CA MET A 17 2.43 -6.96 10.96
C MET A 17 2.03 -5.55 10.53
N ALA A 18 1.64 -5.37 9.27
CA ALA A 18 1.17 -4.09 8.75
C ALA A 18 -0.10 -3.61 9.48
N THR A 19 -1.04 -4.53 9.68
CA THR A 19 -2.31 -4.22 10.35
C THR A 19 -2.10 -3.84 11.82
N GLU A 20 -1.33 -4.64 12.57
CA GLU A 20 -1.02 -4.36 13.98
C GLU A 20 -0.25 -3.03 14.14
N LEU A 21 0.69 -2.76 13.23
CA LEU A 21 1.39 -1.46 13.21
C LEU A 21 0.42 -0.30 13.00
N GLY A 22 -0.48 -0.41 12.03
CA GLY A 22 -1.47 0.63 11.75
C GLY A 22 -2.40 0.88 12.94
N ILE A 23 -2.87 -0.18 13.61
CA ILE A 23 -3.68 -0.09 14.85
C ILE A 23 -2.88 0.62 15.96
N ALA A 24 -1.62 0.24 16.16
CA ALA A 24 -0.76 0.85 17.17
C ALA A 24 -0.46 2.33 16.89
N LEU A 25 -0.28 2.71 15.62
CA LEU A 25 -0.11 4.10 15.22
C LEU A 25 -1.38 4.93 15.45
N ALA A 26 -2.55 4.38 15.12
CA ALA A 26 -3.83 5.04 15.37
C ALA A 26 -4.07 5.25 16.87
N ALA A 27 -3.73 4.28 17.71
CA ALA A 27 -3.81 4.39 19.16
C ALA A 27 -2.88 5.50 19.73
N ARG A 28 -1.81 5.84 19.01
CA ARG A 28 -0.90 6.95 19.33
C ARG A 28 -1.35 8.30 18.76
N GLY A 29 -2.52 8.38 18.18
CA GLY A 29 -3.13 9.61 17.67
C GLY A 29 -2.80 9.95 16.24
N HIS A 30 -2.17 9.06 15.48
CA HIS A 30 -1.99 9.21 14.04
C HIS A 30 -3.27 8.85 13.28
N GLU A 31 -3.44 9.40 12.10
CA GLU A 31 -4.48 9.02 11.16
C GLU A 31 -3.89 7.99 10.19
N VAL A 32 -4.53 6.83 10.05
CA VAL A 32 -4.00 5.70 9.28
C VAL A 32 -4.96 5.33 8.16
N HIS A 33 -4.46 5.24 6.95
CA HIS A 33 -5.20 4.92 5.73
C HIS A 33 -4.65 3.65 5.11
N PHE A 34 -5.39 2.54 5.21
CA PHE A 34 -5.05 1.31 4.51
C PHE A 34 -5.49 1.39 3.05
N VAL A 35 -4.57 1.15 2.12
CA VAL A 35 -4.81 1.12 0.68
C VAL A 35 -4.48 -0.27 0.17
N THR A 36 -5.51 -1.11 0.03
CA THR A 36 -5.38 -2.54 -0.31
C THR A 36 -6.60 -3.03 -1.09
N TYR A 37 -6.50 -4.18 -1.79
CA TYR A 37 -7.62 -4.73 -2.59
C TYR A 37 -8.74 -5.38 -1.77
N ALA A 38 -8.55 -5.55 -0.47
CA ALA A 38 -9.57 -6.00 0.47
C ALA A 38 -9.24 -5.47 1.86
N GLN A 39 -10.21 -5.41 2.75
CA GLN A 39 -9.94 -5.02 4.14
C GLN A 39 -8.96 -6.00 4.78
N PRO A 40 -7.87 -5.51 5.42
CA PRO A 40 -6.93 -6.38 6.12
C PRO A 40 -7.64 -7.27 7.15
N PHE A 41 -7.35 -8.57 7.15
CA PHE A 41 -8.11 -9.59 7.90
C PHE A 41 -8.16 -9.37 9.42
N ARG A 42 -7.18 -8.64 9.98
CA ARG A 42 -7.13 -8.29 11.41
C ARG A 42 -7.68 -6.89 11.73
N LEU A 43 -8.05 -6.13 10.70
CA LEU A 43 -8.55 -4.78 10.92
C LEU A 43 -9.99 -4.82 11.40
N PRO A 44 -10.32 -4.29 12.60
CA PRO A 44 -11.71 -4.17 13.04
C PRO A 44 -12.52 -3.31 12.07
N ALA A 45 -13.80 -3.61 11.93
CA ALA A 45 -14.69 -2.89 11.00
C ALA A 45 -14.79 -1.38 11.30
N LEU A 46 -14.67 -1.00 12.56
CA LEU A 46 -14.69 0.39 13.00
C LEU A 46 -13.57 0.62 14.01
N LEU A 47 -12.62 1.43 13.64
CA LEU A 47 -11.55 1.87 14.54
C LEU A 47 -11.35 3.38 14.37
N PRO A 48 -11.34 4.17 15.45
CA PRO A 48 -11.09 5.60 15.36
C PRO A 48 -9.76 5.91 14.67
N ARG A 49 -9.76 6.90 13.76
CA ARG A 49 -8.58 7.35 13.01
C ARG A 49 -8.02 6.32 12.01
N VAL A 50 -8.76 5.27 11.71
CA VAL A 50 -8.37 4.28 10.70
C VAL A 50 -9.40 4.28 9.57
N PHE A 51 -8.90 4.37 8.34
CA PHE A 51 -9.69 4.43 7.12
C PHE A 51 -9.22 3.33 6.17
N PHE A 52 -10.17 2.76 5.44
CA PHE A 52 -9.89 1.75 4.43
C PHE A 52 -10.24 2.30 3.04
N HIS A 53 -9.33 2.13 2.11
CA HIS A 53 -9.47 2.52 0.71
C HIS A 53 -9.25 1.29 -0.17
N GLU A 54 -10.33 0.78 -0.72
CA GLU A 54 -10.26 -0.36 -1.61
C GLU A 54 -9.60 0.01 -2.94
N VAL A 55 -8.73 -0.88 -3.40
CA VAL A 55 -8.14 -0.83 -4.74
C VAL A 55 -8.99 -1.71 -5.65
N ASP A 56 -9.81 -1.09 -6.46
CA ASP A 56 -10.59 -1.79 -7.47
C ASP A 56 -9.74 -1.97 -8.74
N VAL A 57 -9.64 -3.21 -9.20
CA VAL A 57 -8.94 -3.54 -10.43
C VAL A 57 -9.98 -3.84 -11.51
N GLY A 58 -10.17 -2.88 -12.41
CA GLY A 58 -11.10 -2.99 -13.52
C GLY A 58 -10.82 -4.24 -14.36
N ARG A 59 -11.87 -4.98 -14.68
CA ARG A 59 -11.80 -6.15 -15.58
C ARG A 59 -11.92 -5.66 -17.02
N TYR A 60 -10.87 -5.86 -17.81
CA TYR A 60 -10.89 -5.61 -19.22
C TYR A 60 -10.64 -6.94 -19.97
N PRO A 61 -11.49 -7.32 -20.95
CA PRO A 61 -11.44 -8.66 -21.55
C PRO A 61 -10.11 -9.07 -22.21
N LEU A 62 -9.28 -8.08 -22.59
CA LEU A 62 -7.97 -8.33 -23.18
C LEU A 62 -6.84 -8.48 -22.14
N PHE A 63 -7.12 -8.23 -20.87
CA PHE A 63 -6.14 -8.45 -19.81
C PHE A 63 -6.28 -9.87 -19.27
N GLU A 64 -5.35 -10.74 -19.64
CA GLU A 64 -5.21 -12.06 -19.02
C GLU A 64 -4.93 -11.92 -17.52
N TYR A 65 -4.06 -10.99 -17.18
CA TYR A 65 -3.71 -10.61 -15.80
C TYR A 65 -4.01 -9.12 -15.58
N PRO A 66 -5.06 -8.79 -14.81
CA PRO A 66 -5.36 -7.39 -14.49
C PRO A 66 -4.18 -6.71 -13.78
N PRO A 67 -3.73 -5.52 -14.20
CA PRO A 67 -2.56 -4.85 -13.66
C PRO A 67 -2.85 -4.23 -12.28
N TYR A 68 -2.81 -5.04 -11.24
CA TYR A 68 -3.05 -4.62 -9.86
C TYR A 68 -2.09 -3.52 -9.40
N ASP A 69 -0.82 -3.63 -9.76
CA ASP A 69 0.24 -2.69 -9.42
C ASP A 69 -0.07 -1.26 -9.91
N LEU A 70 -0.56 -1.13 -11.14
CA LEU A 70 -0.97 0.16 -11.70
C LEU A 70 -2.24 0.70 -11.01
N ALA A 71 -3.23 -0.15 -10.77
CA ALA A 71 -4.45 0.24 -10.06
C ALA A 71 -4.11 0.70 -8.63
N LEU A 72 -3.19 0.01 -7.96
CA LEU A 72 -2.69 0.38 -6.64
C LEU A 72 -1.97 1.73 -6.67
N ALA A 73 -1.11 1.98 -7.66
CA ALA A 73 -0.41 3.26 -7.82
C ALA A 73 -1.38 4.43 -8.00
N VAL A 74 -2.38 4.27 -8.86
CA VAL A 74 -3.43 5.29 -9.06
C VAL A 74 -4.20 5.54 -7.77
N ARG A 75 -4.60 4.47 -7.07
CA ARG A 75 -5.34 4.62 -5.81
C ARG A 75 -4.51 5.28 -4.71
N MET A 76 -3.23 4.94 -4.60
CA MET A 76 -2.29 5.63 -3.69
C MET A 76 -2.19 7.12 -4.00
N HIS A 77 -2.01 7.48 -5.28
CA HIS A 77 -1.97 8.87 -5.73
C HIS A 77 -3.23 9.64 -5.29
N GLU A 78 -4.42 9.08 -5.51
CA GLU A 78 -5.69 9.68 -5.11
C GLU A 78 -5.79 9.88 -3.59
N VAL A 79 -5.45 8.84 -2.81
CA VAL A 79 -5.53 8.87 -1.36
C VAL A 79 -4.52 9.84 -0.76
N VAL A 80 -3.29 9.89 -1.27
CA VAL A 80 -2.28 10.88 -0.85
C VAL A 80 -2.83 12.30 -0.98
N ARG A 81 -3.43 12.63 -2.12
CA ARG A 81 -3.97 13.98 -2.36
C ARG A 81 -5.21 14.28 -1.53
N SER A 82 -6.18 13.38 -1.50
CA SER A 82 -7.46 13.59 -0.82
C SER A 82 -7.33 13.61 0.71
N ALA A 83 -6.54 12.70 1.28
CA ALA A 83 -6.30 12.63 2.71
C ALA A 83 -5.07 13.46 3.14
N LYS A 84 -4.31 14.02 2.20
CA LYS A 84 -3.06 14.77 2.44
C LYS A 84 -2.08 13.96 3.29
N LEU A 85 -1.73 12.77 2.83
CA LEU A 85 -0.84 11.88 3.55
C LEU A 85 0.56 12.47 3.66
N ASP A 86 1.17 12.30 4.83
CA ASP A 86 2.56 12.69 5.08
C ASP A 86 3.53 11.60 4.62
N VAL A 87 3.12 10.33 4.69
CA VAL A 87 3.96 9.18 4.36
C VAL A 87 3.14 8.03 3.79
N LEU A 88 3.70 7.31 2.82
CA LEU A 88 3.26 6.00 2.37
C LEU A 88 4.21 4.94 2.91
N HIS A 89 3.71 4.02 3.72
CA HIS A 89 4.45 2.90 4.27
C HIS A 89 4.03 1.61 3.57
N CYS A 90 4.94 1.06 2.79
CA CYS A 90 4.74 -0.15 2.01
C CYS A 90 5.30 -1.37 2.75
N HIS A 91 4.47 -2.36 2.98
CA HIS A 91 4.91 -3.66 3.47
C HIS A 91 5.06 -4.61 2.28
N TYR A 92 6.27 -5.03 2.00
CA TYR A 92 6.70 -5.82 0.85
C TYR A 92 7.18 -4.96 -0.35
N ALA A 93 8.25 -5.39 -1.00
CA ALA A 93 8.86 -4.62 -2.09
C ALA A 93 7.96 -4.59 -3.34
N ILE A 94 7.58 -5.77 -3.83
CA ILE A 94 6.77 -5.95 -5.03
C ILE A 94 5.41 -6.57 -4.66
N PRO A 95 4.28 -6.00 -5.06
CA PRO A 95 4.13 -4.80 -5.90
C PRO A 95 4.09 -3.48 -5.12
N HIS A 96 4.08 -3.51 -3.79
CA HIS A 96 3.65 -2.36 -2.98
C HIS A 96 4.62 -1.16 -3.06
N ALA A 97 5.92 -1.38 -2.84
CA ALA A 97 6.89 -0.28 -2.92
C ALA A 97 7.06 0.23 -4.35
N THR A 98 7.01 -0.65 -5.35
CA THR A 98 7.04 -0.27 -6.77
C THR A 98 5.85 0.60 -7.14
N SER A 99 4.63 0.20 -6.74
CA SER A 99 3.42 0.99 -6.95
C SER A 99 3.46 2.35 -6.24
N ALA A 100 4.01 2.40 -5.03
CA ALA A 100 4.17 3.64 -4.28
C ALA A 100 5.19 4.59 -4.94
N TRP A 101 6.26 4.05 -5.52
CA TRP A 101 7.20 4.84 -6.29
C TRP A 101 6.53 5.46 -7.52
N ILE A 102 5.76 4.68 -8.29
CA ILE A 102 4.98 5.20 -9.43
C ILE A 102 4.01 6.29 -8.96
N ALA A 103 3.26 6.06 -7.89
CA ALA A 103 2.34 7.05 -7.32
C ALA A 103 3.04 8.35 -6.95
N ARG A 104 4.25 8.25 -6.36
CA ARG A 104 5.07 9.41 -6.01
C ARG A 104 5.54 10.20 -7.23
N GLU A 105 5.96 9.53 -8.31
CA GLU A 105 6.33 10.21 -9.54
C GLU A 105 5.13 10.95 -10.16
N MET A 106 3.94 10.35 -10.16
CA MET A 106 2.70 11.02 -10.59
C MET A 106 2.39 12.26 -9.73
N LEU A 107 2.63 12.20 -8.41
CA LEU A 107 2.45 13.35 -7.52
C LEU A 107 3.40 14.48 -7.85
N ARG A 108 4.67 14.16 -8.11
CA ARG A 108 5.71 15.16 -8.44
C ARG A 108 5.43 15.92 -9.71
N GLU A 109 4.83 15.30 -10.71
CA GLU A 109 4.36 15.98 -11.92
C GLU A 109 3.31 17.07 -11.62
N SER A 110 2.55 16.89 -10.53
CA SER A 110 1.54 17.86 -10.08
C SER A 110 2.08 18.85 -9.02
N GLY A 111 3.37 18.79 -8.68
CA GLY A 111 4.01 19.63 -7.67
C GLY A 111 3.79 19.16 -6.24
N ASP A 112 3.24 17.97 -6.04
CA ASP A 112 3.06 17.32 -4.74
C ASP A 112 4.19 16.30 -4.48
N ASP A 113 4.39 15.90 -3.24
CA ASP A 113 5.30 14.81 -2.86
C ASP A 113 4.80 14.09 -1.61
N VAL A 114 5.29 12.87 -1.38
CA VAL A 114 5.01 12.06 -0.20
C VAL A 114 6.26 11.27 0.19
N ALA A 115 6.54 11.17 1.48
CA ALA A 115 7.64 10.32 1.95
C ALA A 115 7.29 8.84 1.76
N LEU A 116 8.26 8.03 1.31
CA LEU A 116 8.11 6.58 1.16
C LEU A 116 8.92 5.85 2.21
N VAL A 117 8.29 4.87 2.85
CA VAL A 117 8.93 3.91 3.75
C VAL A 117 8.58 2.51 3.27
N THR A 118 9.55 1.61 3.25
CA THR A 118 9.32 0.21 2.89
C THR A 118 9.82 -0.70 3.99
N THR A 119 8.96 -1.62 4.44
CA THR A 119 9.33 -2.74 5.30
C THR A 119 9.43 -4.01 4.47
N LEU A 120 10.62 -4.58 4.41
CA LEU A 120 10.88 -5.86 3.77
C LEU A 120 10.54 -7.00 4.74
N HIS A 121 9.98 -8.09 4.20
CA HIS A 121 9.49 -9.22 5.00
C HIS A 121 10.29 -10.53 4.77
N GLY A 122 11.42 -10.44 4.13
CA GLY A 122 12.32 -11.56 3.88
C GLY A 122 12.05 -12.27 2.55
N THR A 123 10.84 -12.75 2.31
CA THR A 123 10.50 -13.46 1.06
C THR A 123 10.55 -12.57 -0.18
N ASP A 124 10.35 -11.29 -0.04
CA ASP A 124 10.57 -10.29 -1.09
C ASP A 124 12.05 -10.16 -1.50
N ILE A 125 12.98 -10.55 -0.63
CA ILE A 125 14.42 -10.61 -0.94
C ILE A 125 14.86 -12.02 -1.29
N THR A 126 14.45 -13.03 -0.52
CA THR A 126 14.97 -14.38 -0.61
C THR A 126 14.30 -15.23 -1.70
N ILE A 127 13.10 -14.87 -2.14
CA ILE A 127 12.34 -15.55 -3.18
C ILE A 127 12.15 -14.62 -4.38
N VAL A 128 11.37 -13.56 -4.21
CA VAL A 128 11.00 -12.65 -5.30
C VAL A 128 12.22 -11.89 -5.82
N GLY A 129 13.06 -11.34 -4.94
CA GLY A 129 14.26 -10.59 -5.31
C GLY A 129 15.38 -11.43 -5.93
N GLN A 130 15.26 -12.76 -5.91
CA GLN A 130 16.20 -13.67 -6.58
C GLN A 130 15.67 -14.21 -7.91
N ASP A 131 14.43 -13.96 -8.25
CA ASP A 131 13.84 -14.35 -9.52
C ASP A 131 14.23 -13.34 -10.61
N PRO A 132 14.94 -13.78 -11.68
CA PRO A 132 15.36 -12.88 -12.77
C PRO A 132 14.22 -12.10 -13.45
N SER A 133 12.99 -12.62 -13.43
CA SER A 133 11.83 -11.92 -13.99
C SER A 133 11.46 -10.61 -13.26
N TYR A 134 12.02 -10.38 -12.06
CA TYR A 134 11.81 -9.16 -11.27
C TYR A 134 13.07 -8.28 -11.14
N TRP A 135 14.14 -8.60 -11.87
CA TRP A 135 15.36 -7.78 -11.87
C TRP A 135 15.19 -6.61 -12.86
N ALA A 136 14.76 -5.49 -12.39
CA ALA A 136 14.64 -4.26 -13.18
C ALA A 136 15.40 -3.09 -12.55
#